data_683eb2040b5acfed8df1feec0a916df5
#
_entry.id   683eb2040b5acfed8df1feec0a916df5
#
_cell.length_a   1.000
_cell.length_b   1.000
_cell.length_c   1.000
_cell.angle_alpha   90.00
_cell.angle_beta   90.00
_cell.angle_gamma   90.00
#
_symmetry.space_group_name_H-M   'P 1'
#
loop_
_entity.id
_entity.type
_entity.pdbx_description
1 polymer ?
#
loop_
_entity_poly.entity_id
_entity_poly.type
_entity_poly.pdbx_seq_one_letter_code
_entity_poly.pdbx_strand_id
1 'polypeptide(L)'
;MTNNTIQVLSGDIGGTKTRLAIFDVAGAKLQSVAGRSYPSGDFDTLYDIIEDFLGAGDARPDAACFGVAGPVRNNEVDVTNLPWRISAAEIGARFRFDRVALLN
;
A
#
# COMPACT_ATOMS: atom_id res chain seq x y z
N MET A 1 23.32 -7.54 18.34
CA MET A 1 22.87 -8.24 17.12
C MET A 1 21.93 -7.35 16.32
N THR A 2 22.23 -7.19 15.08
CA THR A 2 21.42 -6.33 14.24
C THR A 2 20.19 -7.07 13.74
N ASN A 3 19.03 -6.47 13.93
CA ASN A 3 17.81 -6.99 13.36
C ASN A 3 17.61 -6.37 11.98
N ASN A 4 17.70 -7.17 10.91
CA ASN A 4 17.55 -6.71 9.53
C ASN A 4 16.14 -6.88 9.00
N THR A 5 15.16 -7.04 9.90
CA THR A 5 13.77 -7.15 9.49
C THR A 5 13.24 -5.78 9.09
N ILE A 6 12.65 -5.69 7.91
CA ILE A 6 11.92 -4.51 7.49
C ILE A 6 10.46 -4.88 7.36
N GLN A 7 9.60 -3.88 7.46
CA GLN A 7 8.16 -4.08 7.34
C GLN A 7 7.66 -3.39 6.07
N VAL A 8 6.88 -4.12 5.29
CA VAL A 8 6.39 -3.64 3.99
C VAL A 8 4.87 -3.69 3.96
N LEU A 9 4.26 -2.59 3.54
CA LEU A 9 2.84 -2.54 3.22
C LEU A 9 2.67 -2.94 1.77
N SER A 10 1.84 -3.94 1.53
CA SER A 10 1.52 -4.42 0.19
C SER A 10 0.05 -4.14 -0.11
N GLY A 11 -0.24 -3.69 -1.30
CA GLY A 11 -1.61 -3.44 -1.71
C GLY A 11 -1.91 -4.02 -3.09
N ASP A 12 -3.10 -4.56 -3.22
CA ASP A 12 -3.66 -4.99 -4.50
C ASP A 12 -4.91 -4.14 -4.72
N ILE A 13 -4.81 -3.20 -5.67
CA ILE A 13 -5.83 -2.17 -5.84
C ILE A 13 -6.65 -2.46 -7.08
N GLY A 14 -7.88 -2.88 -6.88
CA GLY A 14 -8.82 -3.12 -7.95
C GLY A 14 -10.01 -2.17 -7.89
N GLY A 15 -10.77 -2.11 -8.97
CA GLY A 15 -11.94 -1.24 -9.07
C GLY A 15 -13.04 -1.58 -8.07
N THR A 16 -13.13 -2.85 -7.66
CA THR A 16 -14.16 -3.31 -6.74
C THR A 16 -13.61 -3.52 -5.32
N LYS A 17 -12.42 -4.08 -5.22
CA LYS A 17 -11.83 -4.46 -3.94
C LYS A 17 -10.38 -4.01 -3.87
N THR A 18 -10.00 -3.47 -2.72
CA THR A 18 -8.62 -3.14 -2.41
C THR A 18 -8.19 -3.98 -1.22
N ARG A 19 -7.10 -4.74 -1.39
CA ARG A 19 -6.58 -5.57 -0.32
C ARG A 19 -5.23 -5.02 0.13
N LEU A 20 -5.11 -4.77 1.42
CA LEU A 20 -3.84 -4.34 2.03
C LEU A 20 -3.33 -5.43 2.94
N ALA A 21 -2.02 -5.58 3.00
CA ALA A 21 -1.37 -6.51 3.88
C ALA A 21 -0.04 -5.94 4.36
N ILE A 22 0.39 -6.38 5.53
CA ILE A 22 1.69 -6.02 6.07
C ILE A 22 2.52 -7.28 6.20
N PHE A 23 3.75 -7.21 5.73
CA PHE A 23 4.70 -8.31 5.80
C PHE A 23 5.97 -7.89 6.51
N ASP A 24 6.48 -8.80 7.34
CA ASP A 24 7.85 -8.70 7.83
C ASP A 24 8.75 -9.41 6.84
N VAL A 25 9.79 -8.72 6.41
CA VAL A 25 10.76 -9.25 5.45
C VAL A 25 12.12 -9.31 6.11
N ALA A 26 12.65 -10.52 6.25
CA ALA A 26 13.96 -10.75 6.86
C ALA A 26 14.75 -11.66 5.94
N GLY A 27 15.70 -11.09 5.19
CA GLY A 27 16.43 -11.82 4.17
C GLY A 27 15.48 -12.34 3.09
N ALA A 28 15.47 -13.66 2.90
CA ALA A 28 14.58 -14.31 1.93
C ALA A 28 13.24 -14.73 2.54
N LYS A 29 13.02 -14.45 3.83
CA LYS A 29 11.78 -14.84 4.51
C LYS A 29 10.76 -13.72 4.46
N LEU A 30 9.52 -14.09 4.16
CA LEU A 30 8.39 -13.18 4.09
C LEU A 30 7.31 -13.72 5.00
N GLN A 31 6.91 -12.94 6.00
CA GLN A 31 5.90 -13.36 6.95
C GLN A 31 4.75 -12.35 6.99
N SER A 32 3.54 -12.84 6.77
CA SER A 32 2.34 -12.01 6.87
C SER A 32 2.05 -11.67 8.32
N VAL A 33 1.87 -10.38 8.58
CA VAL A 33 1.58 -9.86 9.92
C VAL A 33 0.12 -9.49 10.05
N ALA A 34 -0.45 -8.87 9.02
CA ALA A 34 -1.83 -8.41 9.02
C ALA A 34 -2.32 -8.28 7.59
N GLY A 35 -3.63 -8.34 7.41
CA GLY A 35 -4.23 -8.15 6.10
C GLY A 35 -5.70 -7.80 6.22
N ARG A 36 -6.22 -7.02 5.29
CA ARG A 36 -7.62 -6.63 5.25
C ARG A 36 -8.04 -6.25 3.85
N SER A 37 -9.27 -6.62 3.49
CA SER A 37 -9.88 -6.22 2.23
C SER A 37 -10.90 -5.12 2.47
N TYR A 38 -10.96 -4.19 1.52
CA TYR A 38 -11.85 -3.05 1.57
C TYR A 38 -12.66 -2.96 0.28
N PRO A 39 -13.94 -2.59 0.34
CA PRO A 39 -14.69 -2.27 -0.87
C PRO A 39 -14.20 -0.92 -1.41
N SER A 40 -13.53 -0.95 -2.55
CA SER A 40 -12.89 0.26 -3.09
C SER A 40 -13.87 1.43 -3.28
N GLY A 41 -15.06 1.15 -3.76
CA GLY A 41 -16.04 2.18 -4.04
C GLY A 41 -16.62 2.89 -2.83
N ASP A 42 -16.39 2.38 -1.63
CA ASP A 42 -16.87 3.01 -0.40
C ASP A 42 -15.92 4.11 0.10
N PHE A 43 -14.79 4.29 -0.56
CA PHE A 43 -13.77 5.26 -0.13
C PHE A 43 -13.47 6.23 -1.24
N ASP A 44 -13.29 7.49 -0.89
CA ASP A 44 -12.99 8.55 -1.86
C ASP A 44 -11.59 8.43 -2.43
N THR A 45 -10.64 7.94 -1.63
CA THR A 45 -9.24 7.82 -2.04
C THR A 45 -8.60 6.58 -1.44
N LEU A 46 -7.48 6.15 -2.04
CA LEU A 46 -6.67 5.09 -1.45
C LEU A 46 -6.07 5.54 -0.11
N TYR A 47 -5.78 6.82 0.04
CA TYR A 47 -5.18 7.35 1.27
C TYR A 47 -6.08 7.09 2.48
N ASP A 48 -7.39 7.19 2.29
CA ASP A 48 -8.35 6.92 3.36
C ASP A 48 -8.29 5.46 3.80
N ILE A 49 -8.13 4.55 2.85
CA ILE A 49 -8.03 3.11 3.14
C ILE A 49 -6.73 2.81 3.88
N ILE A 50 -5.61 3.36 3.42
CA ILE A 50 -4.32 3.15 4.08
C ILE A 50 -4.37 3.69 5.52
N GLU A 51 -4.95 4.87 5.68
CA GLU A 51 -5.07 5.50 7.00
C GLU A 51 -5.88 4.65 7.96
N ASP A 52 -7.01 4.09 7.48
CA ASP A 52 -7.83 3.20 8.28
C ASP A 52 -7.06 1.94 8.68
N PHE A 53 -6.38 1.33 7.71
CA PHE A 53 -5.66 0.08 7.93
C PHE A 53 -4.49 0.26 8.92
N LEU A 54 -3.68 1.29 8.74
CA LEU A 54 -2.55 1.54 9.62
C LEU A 54 -3.01 2.05 10.99
N GLY A 55 -4.10 2.81 11.02
CA GLY A 55 -4.63 3.33 12.26
C GLY A 55 -5.26 2.28 13.17
N ALA A 56 -5.63 1.12 12.61
CA ALA A 56 -6.23 0.03 13.40
C ALA A 56 -5.19 -0.78 14.17
N GLY A 57 -3.89 -0.55 13.95
CA GLY A 57 -2.82 -1.30 14.60
C GLY A 57 -1.62 -0.43 14.91
N ASP A 58 -0.55 -1.07 15.37
CA ASP A 58 0.68 -0.38 15.76
C ASP A 58 1.76 -0.43 14.69
N ALA A 59 1.46 -1.01 13.53
CA ALA A 59 2.45 -1.19 12.48
C ALA A 59 2.90 0.14 11.89
N ARG A 60 4.19 0.24 11.62
CA ARG A 60 4.80 1.40 10.97
C ARG A 60 5.70 0.89 9.85
N PRO A 61 5.12 0.52 8.69
CA PRO A 61 5.92 -0.03 7.61
C PRO A 61 6.98 0.94 7.11
N ASP A 62 8.10 0.38 6.67
CA ASP A 62 9.23 1.17 6.14
C ASP A 62 9.03 1.50 4.67
N ALA A 63 8.34 0.63 3.95
CA ALA A 63 8.15 0.75 2.51
C ALA A 63 6.77 0.25 2.12
N ALA A 64 6.33 0.59 0.92
CA ALA A 64 5.05 0.13 0.40
C ALA A 64 5.16 -0.21 -1.08
N CYS A 65 4.35 -1.18 -1.51
CA CYS A 65 4.29 -1.61 -2.90
C CYS A 65 2.83 -1.89 -3.24
N PHE A 66 2.34 -1.29 -4.32
CA PHE A 66 0.95 -1.43 -4.72
C PHE A 66 0.85 -1.94 -6.16
N GLY A 67 0.14 -3.04 -6.35
CA GLY A 67 -0.30 -3.49 -7.66
C GLY A 67 -1.58 -2.75 -8.02
N VAL A 68 -1.63 -2.12 -9.18
CA VAL A 68 -2.75 -1.27 -9.56
C VAL A 68 -3.30 -1.63 -10.93
N ALA A 69 -4.60 -1.45 -11.10
CA ALA A 69 -5.27 -1.61 -12.39
C ALA A 69 -5.22 -0.28 -13.13
N GLY A 70 -4.29 -0.16 -14.07
CA GLY A 70 -4.11 1.03 -14.87
C GLY A 70 -2.63 1.28 -15.18
N PRO A 71 -2.34 2.04 -16.23
CA PRO A 71 -0.95 2.31 -16.58
C PRO A 71 -0.29 3.27 -15.58
N VAL A 72 0.91 2.89 -15.15
CA VAL A 72 1.70 3.72 -14.23
C VAL A 72 2.64 4.59 -15.06
N ARG A 73 2.58 5.91 -14.82
CA ARG A 73 3.45 6.89 -15.48
C ARG A 73 3.98 7.87 -14.45
N ASN A 74 5.28 8.07 -14.42
CA ASN A 74 5.92 9.00 -13.49
C ASN A 74 5.53 8.70 -12.03
N ASN A 75 5.44 7.42 -11.69
CA ASN A 75 5.02 6.95 -10.36
C ASN A 75 3.63 7.44 -9.95
N GLU A 76 2.74 7.60 -10.92
CA GLU A 76 1.35 7.97 -10.71
C GLU A 76 0.45 7.08 -11.54
N VAL A 77 -0.78 6.90 -11.09
CA VAL A 77 -1.78 6.12 -11.82
C VAL A 77 -3.18 6.67 -11.57
N ASP A 78 -3.99 6.67 -12.63
CA ASP A 78 -5.43 6.84 -12.52
C ASP A 78 -6.02 5.43 -12.52
N VAL A 79 -6.67 5.04 -11.44
CA VAL A 79 -7.14 3.67 -11.29
C VAL A 79 -8.36 3.42 -12.18
N THR A 80 -8.32 2.31 -12.92
CA THR A 80 -9.43 1.94 -13.80
C THR A 80 -10.70 1.72 -12.99
N ASN A 81 -11.78 2.33 -13.41
CA ASN A 81 -13.12 2.23 -12.81
C ASN A 81 -13.25 2.84 -11.42
N LEU A 82 -12.31 3.67 -11.01
CA LEU A 82 -12.40 4.43 -9.76
C LEU A 82 -11.99 5.88 -10.05
N PRO A 83 -12.51 6.84 -9.27
CA PRO A 83 -12.08 8.23 -9.40
C PRO A 83 -10.76 8.51 -8.69
N TRP A 84 -9.97 7.49 -8.44
CA TRP A 84 -8.73 7.62 -7.67
C TRP A 84 -7.55 7.94 -8.57
N ARG A 85 -6.81 8.96 -8.17
CA ARG A 85 -5.47 9.22 -8.68
C ARG A 85 -4.48 8.93 -7.57
N ILE A 86 -3.53 8.06 -7.84
CA ILE A 86 -2.55 7.61 -6.84
C ILE A 86 -1.18 8.11 -7.23
N SER A 87 -0.50 8.76 -6.28
CA SER A 87 0.88 9.23 -6.45
C SER A 87 1.78 8.56 -5.43
N ALA A 88 2.82 7.88 -5.91
CA ALA A 88 3.79 7.25 -5.03
C ALA A 88 4.48 8.28 -4.12
N ALA A 89 4.80 9.45 -4.66
CA ALA A 89 5.44 10.51 -3.88
C ALA A 89 4.52 11.00 -2.74
N GLU A 90 3.22 11.14 -3.03
CA GLU A 90 2.28 11.59 -2.00
C GLU A 90 2.08 10.54 -0.93
N ILE A 91 1.99 9.26 -1.31
CA ILE A 91 1.89 8.16 -0.34
C ILE A 91 3.11 8.17 0.58
N GLY A 92 4.30 8.26 0.01
CA GLY A 92 5.53 8.27 0.79
C GLY A 92 5.60 9.43 1.77
N ALA A 93 5.18 10.61 1.32
CA ALA A 93 5.20 11.80 2.17
C ALA A 93 4.15 11.72 3.29
N ARG A 94 2.94 11.26 2.98
CA ARG A 94 1.84 11.21 3.96
C ARG A 94 2.07 10.17 5.04
N PHE A 95 2.60 9.00 4.67
CA PHE A 95 2.73 7.88 5.60
C PHE A 95 4.17 7.62 6.01
N ARG A 96 5.10 8.46 5.55
CA ARG A 96 6.52 8.41 5.92
C ARG A 96 7.17 7.08 5.54
N PHE A 97 6.87 6.61 4.33
CA PHE A 97 7.55 5.44 3.78
C PHE A 97 8.85 5.87 3.09
N ASP A 98 9.92 5.12 3.30
CA ASP A 98 11.20 5.37 2.64
C ASP A 98 11.12 5.10 1.15
N ARG A 99 10.31 4.13 0.75
CA ARG A 99 10.11 3.77 -0.65
C ARG A 99 8.67 3.40 -0.92
N VAL A 100 8.17 3.81 -2.07
CA VAL A 100 6.86 3.41 -2.56
C VAL A 100 6.97 3.02 -4.01
N ALA A 101 6.50 1.83 -4.36
CA ALA A 101 6.48 1.33 -5.73
C ALA A 101 5.04 1.12 -6.18
N LEU A 102 4.74 1.55 -7.40
CA LEU A 102 3.48 1.27 -8.07
C LEU A 102 3.78 0.33 -9.24
N LEU A 103 3.05 -0.77 -9.32
CA LEU A 103 3.22 -1.78 -10.35
C LEU A 103 1.90 -2.00 -11.10
N ASN A 104 2.00 -2.11 -12.40
CA ASN A 104 0.83 -2.41 -13.23
C ASN A 104 0.63 -3.92 -13.37
#